data_39b0dc86cb91b18c22ed3e66a3275aeb
#
_entry.id   39b0dc86cb91b18c22ed3e66a3275aeb
#
_cell.length_a   1.000
_cell.length_b   1.000
_cell.length_c   1.000
_cell.angle_alpha   90.00
_cell.angle_beta   90.00
_cell.angle_gamma   90.00
#
_symmetry.space_group_name_H-M   'P 1'
#
loop_
_entity.id
_entity.type
_entity.pdbx_description
1 polymer ?
#
loop_
_entity_poly.entity_id
_entity_poly.type
_entity_poly.pdbx_seq_one_letter_code
_entity_poly.pdbx_strand_id
1 'polypeptide(L)'
;LNHYHGISIIINLDELLPEVRRIMELLNIDLHYIQKYICEGNRCCIMRANPSIEHIFSELYHVREKRKPGYMKIKTLELLLFLSDLNTAEEVLQTDYYNQNQVALIKAVASYITEDLTTHHTIEQLSQKFKISTTALKKCFRGVYGTSVYSYLRTYRLQVAQKLLLETELPVTEIASKIGYENPNKFTSAFKEMYGSSPTEFRKSVRLDRNGPYGVAKKS
;
A
#
# COMPACT_ATOMS: atom_id res chain seq x y z
N LEU A 1 2.39 0.48 -14.78
CA LEU A 1 1.59 1.29 -13.86
C LEU A 1 1.76 0.69 -12.48
N ASN A 2 2.54 1.39 -11.63
CA ASN A 2 2.80 0.99 -10.25
C ASN A 2 1.50 1.06 -9.45
N HIS A 3 0.89 -0.08 -9.17
CA HIS A 3 -0.27 -0.14 -8.30
C HIS A 3 0.16 -0.49 -6.87
N TYR A 4 0.77 0.48 -6.19
CA TYR A 4 0.75 0.51 -4.75
C TYR A 4 -0.64 1.03 -4.35
N HIS A 5 -1.43 0.19 -3.71
CA HIS A 5 -2.69 0.63 -3.12
C HIS A 5 -2.37 1.36 -1.82
N GLY A 6 -1.99 2.61 -1.93
CA GLY A 6 -1.76 3.49 -0.81
C GLY A 6 -2.55 4.78 -0.98
N ILE A 7 -2.87 5.43 0.12
CA ILE A 7 -3.46 6.75 0.15
C ILE A 7 -2.35 7.71 0.55
N SER A 8 -2.10 8.74 -0.28
CA SER A 8 -1.24 9.86 0.08
C SER A 8 -2.09 11.06 0.45
N ILE A 9 -1.86 11.59 1.65
CA ILE A 9 -2.45 12.83 2.12
C ILE A 9 -1.32 13.85 2.25
N ILE A 10 -1.42 14.94 1.51
CA ILE A 10 -0.46 16.05 1.53
C ILE A 10 -1.18 17.27 2.08
N ILE A 11 -0.64 17.86 3.15
CA ILE A 11 -1.18 19.05 3.78
C ILE A 11 -0.14 20.16 3.68
N ASN A 12 -0.46 21.24 2.96
CA ASN A 12 0.34 22.44 2.95
C ASN A 12 -0.12 23.35 4.11
N LEU A 13 0.71 23.46 5.13
CA LEU A 13 0.37 24.22 6.35
C LEU A 13 0.31 25.72 6.10
N ASP A 14 1.07 26.23 5.12
CA ASP A 14 1.16 27.66 4.81
C ASP A 14 -0.04 28.14 3.98
N GLU A 15 -0.69 27.23 3.25
CA GLU A 15 -1.80 27.53 2.32
C GLU A 15 -3.14 26.93 2.76
N LEU A 16 -3.35 26.77 4.07
CA LEU A 16 -4.62 26.28 4.59
C LEU A 16 -5.73 27.32 4.38
N LEU A 17 -6.82 26.89 3.73
CA LEU A 17 -8.03 27.70 3.59
C LEU A 17 -8.59 28.06 4.97
N PRO A 18 -9.15 29.28 5.14
CA PRO A 18 -9.72 29.74 6.42
C PRO A 18 -10.77 28.76 6.99
N GLU A 19 -11.59 28.17 6.13
CA GLU A 19 -12.63 27.21 6.51
C GLU A 19 -12.01 25.92 7.08
N VAL A 20 -10.91 25.43 6.47
CA VAL A 20 -10.20 24.27 6.96
C VAL A 20 -9.55 24.55 8.31
N ARG A 21 -8.92 25.72 8.46
CA ARG A 21 -8.33 26.16 9.75
C ARG A 21 -9.39 26.20 10.85
N ARG A 22 -10.57 26.77 10.58
CA ARG A 22 -11.68 26.79 11.52
C ARG A 22 -12.17 25.39 11.92
N ILE A 23 -12.21 24.43 10.97
CA ILE A 23 -12.55 23.04 11.27
C ILE A 23 -11.49 22.42 12.21
N MET A 24 -10.21 22.66 11.97
CA MET A 24 -9.14 22.16 12.84
C MET A 24 -9.26 22.72 14.26
N GLU A 25 -9.53 24.02 14.40
CA GLU A 25 -9.78 24.67 15.69
C GLU A 25 -10.98 24.07 16.42
N LEU A 26 -12.10 23.86 15.73
CA LEU A 26 -13.31 23.25 16.31
C LEU A 26 -13.08 21.80 16.79
N LEU A 27 -12.19 21.09 16.13
CA LEU A 27 -11.84 19.71 16.46
C LEU A 27 -10.64 19.61 17.41
N ASN A 28 -10.07 20.76 17.86
CA ASN A 28 -8.85 20.82 18.66
C ASN A 28 -7.65 20.10 18.00
N ILE A 29 -7.54 20.16 16.67
CA ILE A 29 -6.43 19.58 15.91
C ILE A 29 -5.33 20.61 15.73
N ASP A 30 -4.17 20.41 16.35
CA ASP A 30 -2.98 21.22 16.14
C ASP A 30 -2.04 20.55 15.13
N LEU A 31 -2.09 21.06 13.89
CA LEU A 31 -1.26 20.53 12.79
C LEU A 31 0.25 20.79 13.00
N HIS A 32 0.63 21.88 13.68
CA HIS A 32 2.03 22.17 14.01
C HIS A 32 2.56 21.20 15.07
N TYR A 33 1.70 20.85 16.04
CA TYR A 33 2.01 19.82 17.01
C TYR A 33 2.24 18.47 16.32
N ILE A 34 1.31 18.04 15.45
CA ILE A 34 1.43 16.82 14.68
C ILE A 34 2.71 16.83 13.86
N GLN A 35 3.00 17.93 13.14
CA GLN A 35 4.23 18.08 12.36
C GLN A 35 5.48 17.93 13.23
N LYS A 36 5.53 18.60 14.37
CA LYS A 36 6.68 18.57 15.28
C LYS A 36 6.94 17.16 15.82
N TYR A 37 5.89 16.43 16.21
CA TYR A 37 6.05 15.09 16.79
C TYR A 37 6.29 14.00 15.76
N ILE A 38 5.66 14.09 14.58
CA ILE A 38 5.74 13.05 13.55
C ILE A 38 6.90 13.31 12.57
N CYS A 39 7.24 14.58 12.32
CA CYS A 39 8.21 14.99 11.30
C CYS A 39 9.41 15.75 11.90
N GLU A 40 9.84 15.43 13.12
CA GLU A 40 10.94 16.14 13.76
C GLU A 40 12.22 16.08 12.91
N GLY A 41 12.58 17.23 12.33
CA GLY A 41 13.72 17.36 11.42
C GLY A 41 13.53 16.57 10.11
N ASN A 42 14.55 15.83 9.70
CA ASN A 42 14.54 15.02 8.47
C ASN A 42 14.14 13.56 8.73
N ARG A 43 13.28 13.31 9.72
CA ARG A 43 12.82 11.97 10.10
C ARG A 43 11.41 11.71 9.58
N CYS A 44 11.17 10.49 9.16
CA CYS A 44 9.84 9.97 8.86
C CYS A 44 9.42 9.01 9.97
N CYS A 45 8.24 9.27 10.54
CA CYS A 45 7.59 8.35 11.46
C CYS A 45 6.90 7.25 10.63
N ILE A 46 7.18 6.00 10.94
CA ILE A 46 6.48 4.85 10.36
C ILE A 46 5.74 4.15 11.49
N MET A 47 4.44 4.30 11.50
CA MET A 47 3.57 3.61 12.44
C MET A 47 3.12 2.28 11.86
N ARG A 48 3.16 1.24 12.68
CA ARG A 48 2.55 -0.04 12.30
C ARG A 48 1.03 0.10 12.31
N ALA A 49 0.38 -0.61 11.40
CA ALA A 49 -1.07 -0.70 11.41
C ALA A 49 -1.52 -1.22 12.78
N ASN A 50 -2.43 -0.50 13.38
CA ASN A 50 -3.17 -0.91 14.56
C ASN A 50 -4.67 -0.91 14.24
N PRO A 51 -5.54 -1.51 15.04
CA PRO A 51 -6.97 -1.61 14.74
C PRO A 51 -7.63 -0.25 14.43
N SER A 52 -7.20 0.83 15.09
CA SER A 52 -7.74 2.18 14.85
C SER A 52 -7.36 2.71 13.48
N ILE A 53 -6.09 2.59 13.08
CA ILE A 53 -5.62 2.99 11.74
C ILE A 53 -6.26 2.12 10.66
N GLU A 54 -6.35 0.81 10.88
CA GLU A 54 -6.98 -0.11 9.94
C GLU A 54 -8.46 0.24 9.74
N HIS A 55 -9.18 0.60 10.81
CA HIS A 55 -10.56 1.04 10.74
C HIS A 55 -10.73 2.31 9.91
N ILE A 56 -9.85 3.31 10.10
CA ILE A 56 -9.89 4.57 9.35
C ILE A 56 -9.82 4.32 7.83
N PHE A 57 -8.99 3.39 7.40
CA PHE A 57 -8.72 3.17 5.96
C PHE A 57 -9.54 2.05 5.32
N SER A 58 -10.01 1.06 6.09
CA SER A 58 -10.73 -0.12 5.54
C SER A 58 -11.97 0.26 4.73
N GLU A 59 -12.73 1.25 5.17
CA GLU A 59 -13.93 1.70 4.49
C GLU A 59 -13.67 2.37 3.15
N LEU A 60 -12.52 3.05 2.97
CA LEU A 60 -12.21 3.77 1.73
C LEU A 60 -12.11 2.86 0.49
N TYR A 61 -11.80 1.58 0.69
CA TYR A 61 -11.72 0.61 -0.40
C TYR A 61 -13.11 0.14 -0.89
N HIS A 62 -14.14 0.31 -0.07
CA HIS A 62 -15.52 -0.16 -0.36
C HIS A 62 -16.47 0.96 -0.76
N VAL A 63 -16.03 2.23 -0.70
CA VAL A 63 -16.85 3.39 -1.04
C VAL A 63 -17.04 3.53 -2.54
N ARG A 64 -18.29 3.80 -2.96
CA ARG A 64 -18.61 4.12 -4.37
C ARG A 64 -17.83 5.35 -4.82
N GLU A 65 -17.27 5.31 -6.03
CA GLU A 65 -16.42 6.39 -6.59
C GLU A 65 -17.03 7.79 -6.46
N LYS A 66 -18.32 7.93 -6.70
CA LYS A 66 -19.03 9.23 -6.59
C LYS A 66 -18.96 9.85 -5.19
N ARG A 67 -18.85 9.04 -4.13
CA ARG A 67 -18.79 9.50 -2.71
C ARG A 67 -17.37 9.55 -2.16
N LYS A 68 -16.42 8.98 -2.86
CA LYS A 68 -15.02 8.82 -2.43
C LYS A 68 -14.36 10.14 -2.02
N PRO A 69 -14.52 11.27 -2.78
CA PRO A 69 -13.91 12.54 -2.36
C PRO A 69 -14.40 13.06 -1.01
N GLY A 70 -15.68 12.89 -0.70
CA GLY A 70 -16.25 13.29 0.60
C GLY A 70 -15.73 12.41 1.73
N TYR A 71 -15.71 11.09 1.50
CA TYR A 71 -15.14 10.14 2.47
C TYR A 71 -13.66 10.38 2.72
N MET A 72 -12.88 10.67 1.70
CA MET A 72 -11.46 11.02 1.86
C MET A 72 -11.26 12.21 2.80
N LYS A 73 -12.08 13.25 2.69
CA LYS A 73 -12.02 14.42 3.61
C LYS A 73 -12.32 14.02 5.05
N ILE A 74 -13.39 13.25 5.27
CA ILE A 74 -13.79 12.79 6.62
C ILE A 74 -12.69 11.90 7.22
N LYS A 75 -12.19 10.93 6.45
CA LYS A 75 -11.13 10.02 6.92
C LYS A 75 -9.79 10.73 7.14
N THR A 76 -9.52 11.82 6.41
CA THR A 76 -8.36 12.68 6.70
C THR A 76 -8.52 13.37 8.05
N LEU A 77 -9.70 13.90 8.37
CA LEU A 77 -9.96 14.52 9.68
C LEU A 77 -9.87 13.50 10.81
N GLU A 78 -10.43 12.31 10.63
CA GLU A 78 -10.35 11.21 11.60
C GLU A 78 -8.90 10.78 11.84
N LEU A 79 -8.09 10.68 10.78
CA LEU A 79 -6.66 10.41 10.91
C LEU A 79 -5.93 11.51 11.68
N LEU A 80 -6.24 12.79 11.41
CA LEU A 80 -5.60 13.90 12.10
C LEU A 80 -5.99 13.96 13.58
N LEU A 81 -7.25 13.65 13.92
CA LEU A 81 -7.69 13.47 15.31
C LEU A 81 -6.88 12.35 15.98
N PHE A 82 -6.80 11.19 15.37
CA PHE A 82 -6.00 10.07 15.88
C PHE A 82 -4.54 10.48 16.11
N LEU A 83 -3.95 11.21 15.15
CA LEU A 83 -2.56 11.70 15.28
C LEU A 83 -2.39 12.76 16.36
N SER A 84 -3.43 13.55 16.66
CA SER A 84 -3.42 14.53 17.74
C SER A 84 -3.44 13.88 19.14
N ASP A 85 -4.09 12.71 19.24
CA ASP A 85 -4.19 11.95 20.48
C ASP A 85 -2.97 11.08 20.78
N LEU A 86 -2.00 11.00 19.85
CA LEU A 86 -0.73 10.28 20.02
C LEU A 86 0.16 10.98 21.08
N ASN A 87 -0.33 11.04 22.31
CA ASN A 87 0.26 11.84 23.40
C ASN A 87 1.15 11.00 24.34
N THR A 88 1.20 9.70 24.17
CA THR A 88 1.94 8.86 25.11
C THR A 88 3.28 8.44 24.54
N ALA A 89 4.34 8.75 25.29
CA ALA A 89 5.69 8.30 25.05
C ALA A 89 5.78 6.77 24.78
N GLU A 90 4.82 5.98 25.23
CA GLU A 90 4.76 4.54 25.01
C GLU A 90 4.35 4.17 23.59
N GLU A 91 3.40 4.88 22.95
CA GLU A 91 3.01 4.61 21.54
C GLU A 91 4.08 5.13 20.57
N VAL A 92 4.72 6.24 20.89
CA VAL A 92 5.86 6.79 20.14
C VAL A 92 7.09 5.92 20.26
N LEU A 93 7.32 5.25 21.40
CA LEU A 93 8.44 4.32 21.61
C LEU A 93 8.36 3.05 20.76
N GLN A 94 7.17 2.67 20.26
CA GLN A 94 7.01 1.56 19.32
C GLN A 94 7.15 2.00 17.86
N THR A 95 7.44 3.27 17.61
CA THR A 95 7.52 3.86 16.28
C THR A 95 8.96 3.88 15.80
N ASP A 96 9.22 3.21 14.70
CA ASP A 96 10.54 3.25 14.05
C ASP A 96 10.68 4.58 13.27
N TYR A 97 11.62 5.41 13.67
CA TYR A 97 11.99 6.61 12.92
C TYR A 97 13.05 6.27 11.86
N TYR A 98 12.75 6.63 10.62
CA TYR A 98 13.68 6.47 9.50
C TYR A 98 14.04 7.84 8.93
N ASN A 99 15.28 8.00 8.52
CA ASN A 99 15.69 9.18 7.76
C ASN A 99 14.94 9.20 6.42
N GLN A 100 14.50 10.38 5.97
CA GLN A 100 13.80 10.54 4.67
C GLN A 100 14.59 9.91 3.51
N ASN A 101 15.93 10.04 3.52
CA ASN A 101 16.79 9.42 2.52
C ASN A 101 16.71 7.89 2.56
N GLN A 102 16.60 7.29 3.75
CA GLN A 102 16.41 5.84 3.89
C GLN A 102 15.06 5.40 3.34
N VAL A 103 13.99 6.14 3.67
CA VAL A 103 12.65 5.86 3.14
C VAL A 103 12.61 6.00 1.63
N ALA A 104 13.20 7.08 1.08
CA ALA A 104 13.29 7.30 -0.37
C ALA A 104 14.07 6.17 -1.07
N LEU A 105 15.19 5.75 -0.49
CA LEU A 105 16.00 4.64 -0.98
C LEU A 105 15.22 3.32 -0.96
N ILE A 106 14.49 3.02 0.10
CA ILE A 106 13.67 1.80 0.19
C ILE A 106 12.50 1.83 -0.80
N LYS A 107 11.87 3.00 -1.02
CA LYS A 107 10.87 3.16 -2.08
C LYS A 107 11.48 2.93 -3.48
N ALA A 108 12.69 3.40 -3.72
CA ALA A 108 13.41 3.14 -4.97
C ALA A 108 13.73 1.65 -5.15
N VAL A 109 14.11 0.94 -4.08
CA VAL A 109 14.28 -0.53 -4.11
C VAL A 109 12.98 -1.22 -4.49
N ALA A 110 11.85 -0.85 -3.84
CA ALA A 110 10.55 -1.44 -4.14
C ALA A 110 10.12 -1.19 -5.59
N SER A 111 10.28 0.03 -6.10
CA SER A 111 10.01 0.36 -7.50
C SER A 111 10.86 -0.50 -8.45
N TYR A 112 12.16 -0.61 -8.19
CA TYR A 112 13.10 -1.36 -9.01
C TYR A 112 12.75 -2.86 -9.11
N ILE A 113 12.40 -3.52 -7.99
CA ILE A 113 12.05 -4.94 -8.01
C ILE A 113 10.67 -5.22 -8.61
N THR A 114 9.82 -4.20 -8.74
CA THR A 114 8.48 -4.32 -9.35
C THR A 114 8.42 -3.84 -10.80
N GLU A 115 9.49 -3.25 -11.33
CA GLU A 115 9.59 -2.81 -12.73
C GLU A 115 9.60 -4.01 -13.70
N ASP A 116 10.38 -5.04 -13.38
CA ASP A 116 10.39 -6.30 -14.09
C ASP A 116 10.14 -7.46 -13.12
N LEU A 117 8.94 -8.05 -13.22
CA LEU A 117 8.52 -9.13 -12.33
C LEU A 117 9.17 -10.48 -12.69
N THR A 118 9.76 -10.61 -13.86
CA THR A 118 10.41 -11.85 -14.30
C THR A 118 11.82 -11.99 -13.75
N THR A 119 12.46 -10.86 -13.44
CA THR A 119 13.81 -10.84 -12.89
C THR A 119 13.83 -11.20 -11.40
N HIS A 120 14.73 -12.09 -11.02
CA HIS A 120 14.99 -12.47 -9.63
C HIS A 120 16.19 -11.69 -9.10
N HIS A 121 15.95 -10.86 -8.08
CA HIS A 121 17.00 -10.09 -7.40
C HIS A 121 17.32 -10.72 -6.05
N THR A 122 18.60 -11.00 -5.79
CA THR A 122 19.05 -11.36 -4.43
C THR A 122 19.19 -10.12 -3.57
N ILE A 123 19.16 -10.32 -2.25
CA ILE A 123 19.39 -9.22 -1.29
C ILE A 123 20.79 -8.61 -1.48
N GLU A 124 21.77 -9.44 -1.82
CA GLU A 124 23.16 -9.03 -2.07
C GLU A 124 23.24 -8.12 -3.30
N GLN A 125 22.58 -8.48 -4.41
CA GLN A 125 22.51 -7.65 -5.62
C GLN A 125 21.83 -6.30 -5.35
N LEU A 126 20.72 -6.30 -4.61
CA LEU A 126 20.03 -5.07 -4.23
C LEU A 126 20.90 -4.21 -3.30
N SER A 127 21.57 -4.84 -2.33
CA SER A 127 22.51 -4.18 -1.42
C SER A 127 23.64 -3.46 -2.18
N GLN A 128 24.25 -4.14 -3.14
CA GLN A 128 25.31 -3.57 -3.99
C GLN A 128 24.79 -2.43 -4.85
N LYS A 129 23.66 -2.64 -5.55
CA LYS A 129 23.08 -1.65 -6.46
C LYS A 129 22.71 -0.35 -5.74
N PHE A 130 22.11 -0.46 -4.56
CA PHE A 130 21.63 0.69 -3.79
C PHE A 130 22.63 1.18 -2.73
N LYS A 131 23.84 0.62 -2.69
CA LYS A 131 24.91 1.00 -1.76
C LYS A 131 24.46 1.02 -0.29
N ILE A 132 23.72 0.01 0.13
CA ILE A 132 23.23 -0.18 1.49
C ILE A 132 23.62 -1.59 1.97
N SER A 133 23.99 -1.77 3.24
CA SER A 133 24.29 -3.12 3.74
C SER A 133 23.05 -4.02 3.70
N THR A 134 23.22 -5.33 3.53
CA THR A 134 22.13 -6.32 3.50
C THR A 134 21.27 -6.28 4.76
N THR A 135 21.91 -6.07 5.92
CA THR A 135 21.22 -5.96 7.22
C THR A 135 20.36 -4.69 7.28
N ALA A 136 20.92 -3.54 6.88
CA ALA A 136 20.18 -2.28 6.85
C ALA A 136 19.04 -2.33 5.83
N LEU A 137 19.27 -2.91 4.64
CA LEU A 137 18.23 -3.10 3.63
C LEU A 137 17.04 -3.91 4.17
N LYS A 138 17.31 -5.09 4.76
CA LYS A 138 16.26 -5.94 5.35
C LYS A 138 15.49 -5.23 6.47
N LYS A 139 16.21 -4.56 7.39
CA LYS A 139 15.62 -3.83 8.51
C LYS A 139 14.75 -2.66 8.02
N CYS A 140 15.32 -1.79 7.18
CA CYS A 140 14.62 -0.61 6.67
C CYS A 140 13.43 -1.00 5.76
N PHE A 141 13.60 -2.01 4.90
CA PHE A 141 12.50 -2.48 4.04
C PHE A 141 11.33 -3.03 4.86
N ARG A 142 11.64 -3.85 5.88
CA ARG A 142 10.61 -4.35 6.80
C ARG A 142 9.96 -3.23 7.61
N GLY A 143 10.73 -2.22 8.00
CA GLY A 143 10.19 -1.04 8.67
C GLY A 143 9.23 -0.27 7.79
N VAL A 144 9.62 0.04 6.54
CA VAL A 144 8.81 0.85 5.61
C VAL A 144 7.57 0.12 5.09
N TYR A 145 7.69 -1.18 4.78
CA TYR A 145 6.63 -1.97 4.14
C TYR A 145 5.98 -3.02 5.06
N GLY A 146 6.42 -3.14 6.31
CA GLY A 146 5.88 -4.11 7.27
C GLY A 146 6.25 -5.57 6.97
N THR A 147 6.93 -5.84 5.84
CA THR A 147 7.20 -7.19 5.36
C THR A 147 8.59 -7.32 4.73
N SER A 148 9.04 -8.54 4.44
CA SER A 148 10.32 -8.75 3.76
C SER A 148 10.25 -8.36 2.28
N VAL A 149 11.41 -8.09 1.66
CA VAL A 149 11.52 -7.83 0.21
C VAL A 149 10.88 -8.96 -0.61
N TYR A 150 11.14 -10.20 -0.23
CA TYR A 150 10.58 -11.37 -0.91
C TYR A 150 9.06 -11.45 -0.79
N SER A 151 8.51 -11.30 0.43
CA SER A 151 7.06 -11.35 0.67
C SER A 151 6.34 -10.20 -0.02
N TYR A 152 6.94 -9.00 -0.04
CA TYR A 152 6.43 -7.85 -0.77
C TYR A 152 6.31 -8.14 -2.28
N LEU A 153 7.40 -8.62 -2.89
CA LEU A 153 7.41 -8.94 -4.32
C LEU A 153 6.44 -10.08 -4.66
N ARG A 154 6.35 -11.12 -3.79
CA ARG A 154 5.39 -12.21 -3.96
C ARG A 154 3.95 -11.70 -3.98
N THR A 155 3.59 -10.87 -3.00
CA THR A 155 2.25 -10.27 -2.92
C THR A 155 1.95 -9.41 -4.15
N TYR A 156 2.90 -8.57 -4.56
CA TYR A 156 2.76 -7.71 -5.72
C TYR A 156 2.56 -8.53 -7.03
N ARG A 157 3.34 -9.59 -7.24
CA ARG A 157 3.18 -10.52 -8.36
C ARG A 157 1.76 -11.11 -8.41
N LEU A 158 1.23 -11.55 -7.27
CA LEU A 158 -0.11 -12.13 -7.20
C LEU A 158 -1.22 -11.10 -7.44
N GLN A 159 -1.04 -9.85 -7.01
CA GLN A 159 -1.96 -8.76 -7.33
C GLN A 159 -1.98 -8.43 -8.84
N VAL A 160 -0.81 -8.41 -9.47
CA VAL A 160 -0.71 -8.26 -10.94
C VAL A 160 -1.39 -9.43 -11.66
N ALA A 161 -1.20 -10.68 -11.16
CA ALA A 161 -1.90 -11.83 -11.70
C ALA A 161 -3.41 -11.72 -11.58
N GLN A 162 -3.91 -11.30 -10.43
CA GLN A 162 -5.33 -11.05 -10.23
C GLN A 162 -5.89 -10.07 -11.27
N LYS A 163 -5.20 -8.96 -11.49
CA LYS A 163 -5.57 -7.98 -12.50
C LYS A 163 -5.59 -8.58 -13.91
N LEU A 164 -4.55 -9.32 -14.30
CA LEU A 164 -4.50 -9.98 -15.60
C LEU A 164 -5.61 -11.01 -15.79
N LEU A 165 -5.96 -11.76 -14.74
CA LEU A 165 -7.09 -12.70 -14.76
C LEU A 165 -8.44 -12.00 -15.00
N LEU A 166 -8.60 -10.77 -14.50
CA LEU A 166 -9.82 -9.96 -14.63
C LEU A 166 -9.94 -9.25 -15.98
N GLU A 167 -8.81 -8.78 -16.51
CA GLU A 167 -8.78 -7.87 -17.64
C GLU A 167 -8.43 -8.55 -18.98
N THR A 168 -7.90 -9.78 -18.92
CA THR A 168 -7.40 -10.47 -20.12
C THR A 168 -7.90 -11.92 -20.22
N GLU A 169 -7.80 -12.47 -21.44
CA GLU A 169 -8.07 -13.87 -21.73
C GLU A 169 -6.80 -14.75 -21.75
N LEU A 170 -5.67 -14.21 -21.30
CA LEU A 170 -4.40 -14.93 -21.28
C LEU A 170 -4.50 -16.26 -20.54
N PRO A 171 -3.89 -17.34 -21.05
CA PRO A 171 -3.78 -18.59 -20.32
C PRO A 171 -3.15 -18.41 -18.94
N VAL A 172 -3.60 -19.19 -17.96
CA VAL A 172 -3.05 -19.11 -16.58
C VAL A 172 -1.54 -19.34 -16.55
N THR A 173 -1.04 -20.22 -17.42
CA THR A 173 0.41 -20.49 -17.58
C THR A 173 1.18 -19.28 -18.11
N GLU A 174 0.60 -18.54 -19.04
CA GLU A 174 1.21 -17.32 -19.56
C GLU A 174 1.22 -16.20 -18.52
N ILE A 175 0.14 -16.06 -17.74
CA ILE A 175 0.09 -15.13 -16.61
C ILE A 175 1.18 -15.46 -15.60
N ALA A 176 1.33 -16.76 -15.23
CA ALA A 176 2.38 -17.22 -14.34
C ALA A 176 3.77 -16.78 -14.83
N SER A 177 4.07 -17.00 -16.09
CA SER A 177 5.34 -16.59 -16.71
C SER A 177 5.56 -15.09 -16.68
N LYS A 178 4.54 -14.28 -17.06
CA LYS A 178 4.59 -12.81 -17.07
C LYS A 178 4.87 -12.19 -15.70
N ILE A 179 4.47 -12.86 -14.62
CA ILE A 179 4.71 -12.40 -13.24
C ILE A 179 5.93 -13.07 -12.59
N GLY A 180 6.76 -13.78 -13.37
CA GLY A 180 8.01 -14.35 -12.90
C GLY A 180 7.88 -15.66 -12.11
N TYR A 181 6.84 -16.45 -12.36
CA TYR A 181 6.75 -17.83 -11.86
C TYR A 181 7.16 -18.80 -12.97
N GLU A 182 8.31 -19.43 -12.82
CA GLU A 182 8.80 -20.48 -13.73
C GLU A 182 7.92 -21.74 -13.67
N ASN A 183 7.33 -22.03 -12.51
CA ASN A 183 6.48 -23.19 -12.30
C ASN A 183 5.03 -22.77 -12.08
N PRO A 184 4.11 -23.06 -13.03
CA PRO A 184 2.69 -22.72 -12.93
C PRO A 184 1.97 -23.34 -11.70
N ASN A 185 2.44 -24.50 -11.21
CA ASN A 185 1.84 -25.12 -10.03
C ASN A 185 2.19 -24.34 -8.76
N LYS A 186 3.43 -23.82 -8.65
CA LYS A 186 3.80 -22.92 -7.55
C LYS A 186 3.00 -21.63 -7.59
N PHE A 187 2.75 -21.07 -8.78
CA PHE A 187 1.86 -19.92 -8.94
C PHE A 187 0.44 -20.25 -8.47
N THR A 188 -0.14 -21.36 -8.96
CA THR A 188 -1.51 -21.76 -8.59
C THR A 188 -1.66 -21.93 -7.08
N SER A 189 -0.70 -22.59 -6.42
CA SER A 189 -0.70 -22.75 -4.96
C SER A 189 -0.60 -21.43 -4.22
N ALA A 190 0.32 -20.55 -4.64
CA ALA A 190 0.49 -19.23 -4.04
C ALA A 190 -0.75 -18.34 -4.23
N PHE A 191 -1.38 -18.40 -5.40
CA PHE A 191 -2.60 -17.65 -5.68
C PHE A 191 -3.77 -18.16 -4.83
N LYS A 192 -3.93 -19.49 -4.73
CA LYS A 192 -4.98 -20.10 -3.89
C LYS A 192 -4.80 -19.77 -2.41
N GLU A 193 -3.56 -19.77 -1.93
CA GLU A 193 -3.25 -19.36 -0.54
C GLU A 193 -3.68 -17.91 -0.27
N MET A 194 -3.48 -17.00 -1.22
CA MET A 194 -3.78 -15.58 -1.05
C MET A 194 -5.26 -15.24 -1.27
N TYR A 195 -5.92 -15.87 -2.24
CA TYR A 195 -7.29 -15.51 -2.67
C TYR A 195 -8.35 -16.57 -2.39
N GLY A 196 -7.99 -17.68 -1.75
CA GLY A 196 -8.92 -18.76 -1.36
C GLY A 196 -9.35 -19.68 -2.51
N SER A 197 -9.09 -19.34 -3.78
CA SER A 197 -9.45 -20.11 -4.96
C SER A 197 -8.30 -20.18 -5.98
N SER A 198 -8.31 -21.19 -6.84
CA SER A 198 -7.32 -21.27 -7.93
C SER A 198 -7.53 -20.13 -8.95
N PRO A 199 -6.50 -19.75 -9.74
CA PRO A 199 -6.63 -18.73 -10.79
C PRO A 199 -7.78 -19.00 -11.77
N THR A 200 -7.99 -20.27 -12.12
CA THR A 200 -9.07 -20.68 -13.05
C THR A 200 -10.44 -20.51 -12.41
N GLU A 201 -10.61 -20.93 -11.17
CA GLU A 201 -11.87 -20.77 -10.42
C GLU A 201 -12.17 -19.29 -10.19
N PHE A 202 -11.16 -18.50 -9.82
CA PHE A 202 -11.27 -17.06 -9.64
C PHE A 202 -11.76 -16.37 -10.91
N ARG A 203 -11.17 -16.67 -12.08
CA ARG A 203 -11.62 -16.12 -13.37
C ARG A 203 -13.06 -16.51 -13.68
N LYS A 204 -13.46 -17.76 -13.41
CA LYS A 204 -14.85 -18.22 -13.65
C LYS A 204 -15.86 -17.49 -12.78
N SER A 205 -15.59 -17.33 -11.49
CA SER A 205 -16.52 -16.67 -10.55
C SER A 205 -16.80 -15.23 -10.97
N VAL A 206 -15.76 -14.47 -11.30
CA VAL A 206 -15.91 -13.07 -11.72
C VAL A 206 -16.66 -12.91 -13.04
N ARG A 207 -16.51 -13.87 -13.98
CA ARG A 207 -17.28 -13.86 -15.25
C ARG A 207 -18.77 -14.16 -15.02
N LEU A 208 -19.08 -15.04 -14.09
CA LEU A 208 -20.47 -15.33 -13.71
C LEU A 208 -21.13 -14.08 -13.11
N ASP A 209 -20.43 -13.35 -12.24
CA ASP A 209 -20.93 -12.11 -11.65
C ASP A 209 -21.12 -10.98 -12.69
N ARG A 210 -20.26 -10.90 -13.72
CA ARG A 210 -20.41 -9.93 -14.81
C ARG A 210 -21.55 -10.24 -15.75
N ASN A 211 -21.90 -11.49 -15.93
CA ASN A 211 -22.96 -11.97 -16.82
C ASN A 211 -24.28 -12.29 -16.08
N GLY A 212 -24.32 -12.06 -14.76
CA GLY A 212 -25.52 -12.25 -13.96
C GLY A 212 -26.61 -11.21 -14.25
N PRO A 213 -27.87 -11.44 -13.83
CA PRO A 213 -29.03 -10.61 -14.18
C PRO A 213 -28.97 -9.15 -13.71
N TYR A 214 -27.91 -8.77 -12.99
CA TYR A 214 -27.62 -7.37 -12.57
C TYR A 214 -26.32 -6.81 -13.15
N GLY A 215 -25.70 -7.48 -14.12
CA GLY A 215 -24.51 -7.02 -14.82
C GLY A 215 -24.84 -5.81 -15.70
N VAL A 216 -24.31 -4.64 -15.35
CA VAL A 216 -24.45 -3.42 -16.14
C VAL A 216 -23.70 -3.61 -17.47
N ALA A 217 -24.44 -3.79 -18.56
CA ALA A 217 -23.92 -3.78 -19.90
C ALA A 217 -23.19 -2.44 -20.17
N LYS A 218 -21.90 -2.49 -20.48
CA LYS A 218 -21.20 -1.35 -21.07
C LYS A 218 -21.85 -1.05 -22.40
N LYS A 219 -22.60 0.06 -22.49
CA LYS A 219 -22.98 0.65 -23.78
C LYS A 219 -21.73 1.15 -24.49
N SER A 220 -21.63 0.75 -25.74
CA SER A 220 -20.69 1.17 -26.77
C SER A 220 -20.54 2.66 -26.86
#